data_0b19c7e662fad7ccd7c313d9962e2210
#
_entry.id   0b19c7e662fad7ccd7c313d9962e2210
#
_cell.length_a   1.000
_cell.length_b   1.000
_cell.length_c   1.000
_cell.angle_alpha   90.00
_cell.angle_beta   90.00
_cell.angle_gamma   90.00
#
_symmetry.space_group_name_H-M   'P 1'
#
loop_
_entity.id
_entity.type
_entity.pdbx_description
1 polymer ?
#
loop_
_entity_poly.entity_id
_entity_poly.type
_entity_poly.pdbx_seq_one_letter_code
_entity_poly.pdbx_strand_id
1 'polypeptide(L)'
;MIDQPTIDRILDAAQIVDVVSEFVTLRKRGVNFVGLCPFHDDKTPSFYVSPAKGLCKCFACGKGGNAVHFVMEHEQMTYPEALRWLAKKYNIEIKERELTDEEKQVQNIRESLFVVNEFARDYFQNILYNHALSLIHISEPTRR
;
A
#
# COMPACT_ATOMS: atom_id res chain seq x y z
N MET A 1 13.14 1.16 -14.07
CA MET A 1 11.66 0.95 -14.07
C MET A 1 11.37 -0.45 -14.60
N ILE A 2 10.57 -1.22 -13.91
CA ILE A 2 10.21 -2.58 -14.33
C ILE A 2 9.26 -2.47 -15.53
N ASP A 3 9.51 -3.22 -16.59
CA ASP A 3 8.67 -3.21 -17.78
C ASP A 3 7.32 -3.90 -17.54
N GLN A 4 6.28 -3.47 -18.25
CA GLN A 4 4.91 -3.95 -18.05
C GLN A 4 4.78 -5.48 -18.25
N PRO A 5 5.39 -6.10 -19.27
CA PRO A 5 5.33 -7.55 -19.43
C PRO A 5 5.93 -8.32 -18.26
N THR A 6 6.97 -7.79 -17.61
CA THR A 6 7.55 -8.40 -16.41
C THR A 6 6.62 -8.26 -15.21
N ILE A 7 5.95 -7.12 -15.05
CA ILE A 7 4.93 -6.90 -14.01
C ILE A 7 3.80 -7.92 -14.19
N ASP A 8 3.28 -8.06 -15.40
CA ASP A 8 2.18 -9.00 -15.68
C ASP A 8 2.59 -10.45 -15.37
N ARG A 9 3.82 -10.85 -15.72
CA ARG A 9 4.36 -12.18 -15.37
C ARG A 9 4.48 -12.39 -13.86
N ILE A 10 4.90 -11.37 -13.12
CA ILE A 10 4.98 -11.43 -11.66
C ILE A 10 3.59 -11.56 -11.05
N LEU A 11 2.62 -10.79 -11.53
CA LEU A 11 1.23 -10.83 -11.05
C LEU A 11 0.57 -12.19 -11.36
N ASP A 12 0.82 -12.75 -12.54
CA ASP A 12 0.29 -14.06 -12.92
C ASP A 12 0.91 -15.21 -12.11
N ALA A 13 2.20 -15.10 -11.78
CA ALA A 13 2.91 -16.09 -10.98
C ALA A 13 2.59 -15.96 -9.47
N ALA A 14 2.34 -14.77 -8.99
CA ALA A 14 2.11 -14.47 -7.58
C ALA A 14 0.69 -14.90 -7.15
N GLN A 15 0.57 -16.16 -6.76
CA GLN A 15 -0.68 -16.67 -6.19
C GLN A 15 -0.93 -16.07 -4.82
N ILE A 16 -2.08 -15.42 -4.64
CA ILE A 16 -2.44 -14.73 -3.40
C ILE A 16 -2.39 -15.66 -2.19
N VAL A 17 -2.83 -16.90 -2.33
CA VAL A 17 -2.83 -17.89 -1.25
C VAL A 17 -1.41 -18.23 -0.80
N ASP A 18 -0.48 -18.45 -1.74
CA ASP A 18 0.91 -18.77 -1.44
C ASP A 18 1.62 -17.60 -0.76
N VAL A 19 1.38 -16.39 -1.24
CA VAL A 19 1.98 -15.17 -0.67
C VAL A 19 1.46 -14.92 0.75
N VAL A 20 0.16 -14.99 0.94
CA VAL A 20 -0.47 -14.72 2.25
C VAL A 20 -0.16 -15.83 3.26
N SER A 21 -0.10 -17.08 2.83
CA SER A 21 0.15 -18.22 3.73
C SER A 21 1.55 -18.21 4.36
N GLU A 22 2.51 -17.48 3.83
CA GLU A 22 3.81 -17.27 4.46
C GLU A 22 3.73 -16.42 5.73
N PHE A 23 2.77 -15.49 5.78
CA PHE A 23 2.62 -14.54 6.88
C PHE A 23 1.45 -14.87 7.79
N VAL A 24 0.42 -15.52 7.25
CA VAL A 24 -0.83 -15.81 7.95
C VAL A 24 -1.18 -17.29 7.80
N THR A 25 -1.56 -17.92 8.91
CA THR A 25 -2.09 -19.28 8.87
C THR A 25 -3.51 -19.24 8.29
N LEU A 26 -3.66 -19.80 7.10
CA LEU A 26 -4.93 -19.86 6.39
C LEU A 26 -5.62 -21.22 6.56
N ARG A 27 -6.93 -21.19 6.75
CA ARG A 27 -7.79 -22.38 6.77
C ARG A 27 -8.76 -22.33 5.60
N LYS A 28 -8.93 -23.44 4.91
CA LYS A 28 -9.86 -23.54 3.81
C LYS A 28 -11.30 -23.44 4.32
N ARG A 29 -12.07 -22.56 3.71
CA ARG A 29 -13.49 -22.38 3.99
C ARG A 29 -14.25 -22.26 2.67
N GLY A 30 -14.79 -23.39 2.20
CA GLY A 30 -15.42 -23.47 0.88
C GLY A 30 -14.41 -23.26 -0.25
N VAL A 31 -14.66 -22.30 -1.11
CA VAL A 31 -13.76 -21.91 -2.22
C VAL A 31 -12.71 -20.87 -1.81
N ASN A 32 -12.82 -20.33 -0.61
CA ASN A 32 -11.93 -19.30 -0.09
C ASN A 32 -11.09 -19.82 1.08
N PHE A 33 -10.12 -19.03 1.47
CA PHE A 33 -9.33 -19.24 2.68
C PHE A 33 -9.57 -18.14 3.69
N VAL A 34 -9.48 -18.47 4.96
CA VAL A 34 -9.74 -17.56 6.08
C VAL A 34 -8.62 -17.67 7.10
N GLY A 35 -8.21 -16.54 7.65
CA GLY A 35 -7.21 -16.48 8.70
C GLY A 35 -7.37 -15.25 9.58
N LEU A 36 -6.44 -15.09 10.51
CA LEU A 36 -6.35 -13.90 11.33
C LEU A 36 -5.70 -12.78 10.54
N CYS A 37 -6.21 -11.56 10.65
CA CYS A 37 -5.67 -10.42 9.95
C CYS A 37 -4.28 -10.03 10.51
N PRO A 38 -3.26 -9.85 9.65
CA PRO A 38 -1.94 -9.43 10.10
C PRO A 38 -1.83 -7.91 10.34
N PHE A 39 -2.82 -7.13 9.93
CA PHE A 39 -2.79 -5.68 9.97
C PHE A 39 -3.39 -5.07 11.24
N HIS A 40 -4.10 -5.87 12.02
CA HIS A 40 -4.64 -5.48 13.31
C HIS A 40 -4.67 -6.69 14.26
N ASP A 41 -4.84 -6.43 15.54
CA ASP A 41 -4.99 -7.50 16.54
C ASP A 41 -6.38 -8.12 16.42
N ASP A 42 -6.43 -9.27 15.76
CA ASP A 42 -7.66 -9.97 15.45
C ASP A 42 -7.77 -11.27 16.26
N LYS A 43 -8.84 -11.38 17.01
CA LYS A 43 -9.14 -12.58 17.81
C LYS A 43 -10.01 -13.59 17.06
N THR A 44 -10.69 -13.14 16.02
CA THR A 44 -11.58 -13.95 15.19
C THR A 44 -11.13 -13.92 13.74
N PRO A 45 -11.19 -15.04 12.99
CA PRO A 45 -10.78 -15.08 11.61
C PRO A 45 -11.68 -14.20 10.73
N SER A 46 -11.19 -13.02 10.36
CA SER A 46 -11.89 -12.06 9.50
C SER A 46 -11.15 -11.71 8.21
N PHE A 47 -9.96 -12.28 8.02
CA PHE A 47 -9.16 -12.10 6.81
C PHE A 47 -9.47 -13.19 5.79
N TYR A 48 -10.12 -12.79 4.70
CA TYR A 48 -10.52 -13.69 3.62
C TYR A 48 -9.60 -13.57 2.41
N VAL A 49 -9.21 -14.70 1.86
CA VAL A 49 -8.42 -14.80 0.64
C VAL A 49 -9.20 -15.58 -0.40
N SER A 50 -9.40 -14.98 -1.56
CA SER A 50 -10.10 -15.60 -2.69
C SER A 50 -9.08 -15.94 -3.79
N PRO A 51 -8.73 -17.23 -3.96
CA PRO A 51 -7.79 -17.62 -5.01
C PRO A 51 -8.37 -17.40 -6.41
N ALA A 52 -9.69 -17.54 -6.59
CA ALA A 52 -10.35 -17.33 -7.86
C ALA A 52 -10.28 -15.87 -8.35
N LYS A 53 -10.32 -14.92 -7.41
CA LYS A 53 -10.22 -13.49 -7.71
C LYS A 53 -8.80 -12.93 -7.59
N GLY A 54 -7.89 -13.70 -6.98
CA GLY A 54 -6.53 -13.22 -6.68
C GLY A 54 -6.50 -12.06 -5.69
N LEU A 55 -7.49 -11.97 -4.81
CA LEU A 55 -7.67 -10.88 -3.86
C LEU A 55 -7.78 -11.38 -2.43
N CYS A 56 -7.35 -10.56 -1.50
CA CYS A 56 -7.58 -10.74 -0.07
C CYS A 56 -8.30 -9.53 0.51
N LYS A 57 -9.05 -9.72 1.58
CA LYS A 57 -9.73 -8.65 2.30
C LYS A 57 -9.99 -9.03 3.75
N CYS A 58 -9.70 -8.11 4.66
CA CYS A 58 -10.16 -8.18 6.03
C CYS A 58 -11.51 -7.47 6.17
N PHE A 59 -12.52 -8.19 6.67
CA PHE A 59 -13.84 -7.59 6.90
C PHE A 59 -13.93 -6.80 8.19
N ALA A 60 -12.94 -6.91 9.08
CA ALA A 60 -12.89 -6.13 10.31
C ALA A 60 -12.23 -4.76 10.11
N CYS A 61 -11.05 -4.69 9.50
CA CYS A 61 -10.34 -3.42 9.26
C CYS A 61 -10.51 -2.85 7.86
N GLY A 62 -11.06 -3.61 6.91
CA GLY A 62 -11.29 -3.19 5.53
C GLY A 62 -10.06 -3.20 4.62
N LYS A 63 -8.87 -3.52 5.14
CA LYS A 63 -7.66 -3.64 4.34
C LYS A 63 -7.70 -4.87 3.44
N GLY A 64 -7.18 -4.73 2.24
CA GLY A 64 -7.12 -5.83 1.30
C GLY A 64 -6.62 -5.37 -0.07
N GLY A 65 -6.49 -6.29 -0.98
CA GLY A 65 -6.03 -6.06 -2.35
C GLY A 65 -5.45 -7.32 -2.98
N ASN A 66 -4.62 -7.15 -3.99
CA ASN A 66 -3.92 -8.25 -4.64
C ASN A 66 -2.64 -8.65 -3.86
N ALA A 67 -1.91 -9.65 -4.37
CA ALA A 67 -0.69 -10.15 -3.72
C ALA A 67 0.37 -9.05 -3.53
N VAL A 68 0.56 -8.19 -4.51
CA VAL A 68 1.52 -7.07 -4.45
C VAL A 68 1.09 -6.08 -3.37
N HIS A 69 -0.17 -5.71 -3.34
CA HIS A 69 -0.70 -4.77 -2.35
C HIS A 69 -0.59 -5.33 -0.92
N PHE A 70 -0.85 -6.62 -0.75
CA PHE A 70 -0.67 -7.29 0.53
C PHE A 70 0.79 -7.21 1.02
N VAL A 71 1.75 -7.50 0.16
CA VAL A 71 3.19 -7.40 0.50
C VAL A 71 3.59 -5.96 0.83
N MET A 72 3.11 -4.99 0.06
CA MET A 72 3.35 -3.57 0.33
C MET A 72 2.88 -3.15 1.72
N GLU A 73 1.66 -3.52 2.07
CA GLU A 73 1.05 -3.18 3.36
C GLU A 73 1.70 -3.95 4.53
N HIS A 74 2.02 -5.22 4.34
CA HIS A 74 2.57 -6.07 5.40
C HIS A 74 4.03 -5.73 5.71
N GLU A 75 4.86 -5.59 4.69
CA GLU A 75 6.29 -5.32 4.81
C GLU A 75 6.62 -3.83 4.76
N GLN A 76 5.62 -2.98 4.56
CA GLN A 76 5.78 -1.53 4.41
C GLN A 76 6.81 -1.15 3.33
N MET A 77 6.69 -1.81 2.20
CA MET A 77 7.51 -1.59 1.01
C MET A 77 6.79 -0.73 -0.01
N THR A 78 7.59 -0.11 -0.89
CA THR A 78 7.05 0.54 -2.08
C THR A 78 6.64 -0.50 -3.14
N TYR A 79 5.81 -0.07 -4.10
CA TYR A 79 5.34 -0.94 -5.19
C TYR A 79 6.48 -1.61 -5.98
N PRO A 80 7.55 -0.90 -6.40
CA PRO A 80 8.69 -1.53 -7.08
C PRO A 80 9.45 -2.54 -6.22
N GLU A 81 9.57 -2.27 -4.92
CA GLU A 81 10.22 -3.19 -3.97
C GLU A 81 9.42 -4.46 -3.78
N ALA A 82 8.10 -4.35 -3.65
CA ALA A 82 7.20 -5.49 -3.56
C ALA A 82 7.26 -6.37 -4.83
N LEU A 83 7.32 -5.75 -6.01
CA LEU A 83 7.51 -6.48 -7.26
C LEU A 83 8.85 -7.22 -7.32
N ARG A 84 9.94 -6.60 -6.89
CA ARG A 84 11.25 -7.24 -6.81
C ARG A 84 11.26 -8.40 -5.82
N TRP A 85 10.61 -8.24 -4.68
CA TRP A 85 10.47 -9.28 -3.67
C TRP A 85 9.73 -10.50 -4.23
N LEU A 86 8.59 -10.27 -4.89
CA LEU A 86 7.81 -11.33 -5.54
C LEU A 86 8.58 -11.99 -6.69
N ALA A 87 9.25 -11.21 -7.51
CA ALA A 87 10.07 -11.74 -8.60
C ALA A 87 11.20 -12.64 -8.09
N LYS A 88 11.87 -12.25 -7.01
CA LYS A 88 12.88 -13.06 -6.35
C LYS A 88 12.30 -14.36 -5.80
N LYS A 89 11.12 -14.30 -5.19
CA LYS A 89 10.43 -15.47 -4.66
C LYS A 89 10.08 -16.49 -5.73
N TYR A 90 9.60 -16.03 -6.87
CA TYR A 90 9.17 -16.88 -7.99
C TYR A 90 10.26 -17.10 -9.06
N ASN A 91 11.50 -16.67 -8.80
CA ASN A 91 12.62 -16.78 -9.74
C ASN A 91 12.34 -16.13 -11.10
N ILE A 92 11.67 -15.03 -11.13
CA ILE A 92 11.38 -14.26 -12.35
C ILE A 92 12.49 -13.24 -12.55
N GLU A 93 13.16 -13.31 -13.69
CA GLU A 93 14.16 -12.32 -14.07
C GLU A 93 13.49 -10.98 -14.37
N ILE A 94 13.89 -9.95 -13.63
CA ILE A 94 13.42 -8.57 -13.85
C ILE A 94 14.30 -7.94 -14.93
N LYS A 95 13.71 -7.62 -16.06
CA LYS A 95 14.33 -6.74 -17.04
C LYS A 95 14.02 -5.31 -16.63
N GLU A 96 14.99 -4.67 -16.02
CA GLU A 96 14.89 -3.22 -15.73
C GLU A 96 15.27 -2.48 -17.02
N ARG A 97 14.30 -1.76 -17.57
CA ARG A 97 14.58 -0.82 -18.63
C ARG A 97 15.31 0.38 -18.01
N GLU A 98 16.48 0.69 -18.53
CA GLU A 98 17.13 1.95 -18.17
C GLU A 98 16.21 3.10 -18.58
N LEU A 99 15.94 3.99 -17.61
CA LEU A 99 15.20 5.20 -17.87
C LEU A 99 16.03 6.11 -18.77
N THR A 100 15.41 6.66 -19.79
CA THR A 100 16.03 7.73 -20.57
C THR A 100 16.29 8.95 -19.67
N ASP A 101 17.22 9.78 -20.07
CA ASP A 101 17.56 10.97 -19.27
C ASP A 101 16.36 11.92 -19.11
N GLU A 102 15.47 11.95 -20.09
CA GLU A 102 14.21 12.69 -20.03
C GLU A 102 13.25 12.09 -18.99
N GLU A 103 13.11 10.76 -18.96
CA GLU A 103 12.28 10.06 -17.98
C GLU A 103 12.82 10.23 -16.55
N LYS A 104 14.15 10.23 -16.37
CA LYS A 104 14.79 10.52 -15.08
C LYS A 104 14.51 11.96 -14.62
N GLN A 105 14.56 12.92 -15.53
CA GLN A 105 14.22 14.31 -15.21
C GLN A 105 12.76 14.46 -14.79
N VAL A 106 11.85 13.83 -15.51
CA VAL A 106 10.41 13.84 -15.18
C VAL A 106 10.15 13.19 -13.82
N GLN A 107 10.83 12.08 -13.54
CA GLN A 107 10.71 11.41 -12.24
C GLN A 107 11.24 12.30 -11.11
N ASN A 108 12.41 12.91 -11.28
CA ASN A 108 13.00 13.83 -10.30
C ASN A 108 12.09 15.05 -10.04
N ILE A 109 11.49 15.61 -11.09
CA ILE A 109 10.54 16.72 -10.98
C ILE A 109 9.31 16.27 -10.21
N ARG A 110 8.78 15.08 -10.50
CA ARG A 110 7.61 14.52 -9.82
C ARG A 110 7.88 14.29 -8.34
N GLU A 111 9.03 13.73 -7.99
CA GLU A 111 9.46 13.53 -6.60
C GLU A 111 9.63 14.86 -5.87
N SER A 112 10.26 15.85 -6.52
CA SER A 112 10.42 17.20 -5.96
C SER A 112 9.08 17.89 -5.73
N LEU A 113 8.13 17.78 -6.66
CA LEU A 113 6.78 18.31 -6.52
C LEU A 113 6.01 17.61 -5.39
N PHE A 114 6.20 16.31 -5.23
CA PHE A 114 5.57 15.57 -4.14
C PHE A 114 6.05 16.05 -2.78
N VAL A 115 7.37 16.23 -2.59
CA VAL A 115 7.97 16.77 -1.37
C VAL A 115 7.47 18.20 -1.10
N VAL A 116 7.42 19.06 -2.11
CA VAL A 116 6.92 20.43 -1.99
C VAL A 116 5.44 20.45 -1.61
N ASN A 117 4.62 19.62 -2.23
CA ASN A 117 3.20 19.50 -1.90
C ASN A 117 2.96 19.01 -0.48
N GLU A 118 3.73 18.04 -0.02
CA GLU A 118 3.66 17.54 1.36
C GLU A 118 4.04 18.63 2.37
N PHE A 119 5.12 19.35 2.11
CA PHE A 119 5.55 20.49 2.92
C PHE A 119 4.50 21.61 2.93
N ALA A 120 3.94 21.96 1.78
CA ALA A 120 2.89 22.98 1.67
C ALA A 120 1.64 22.57 2.43
N ARG A 121 1.23 21.31 2.34
CA ARG A 121 0.09 20.76 3.08
C ARG A 121 0.29 20.92 4.59
N ASP A 122 1.43 20.51 5.12
CA ASP A 122 1.75 20.60 6.54
C ASP A 122 1.81 22.05 7.01
N TYR A 123 2.40 22.93 6.20
CA TYR A 123 2.48 24.36 6.47
C TYR A 123 1.08 25.00 6.53
N PHE A 124 0.23 24.76 5.53
CA PHE A 124 -1.15 25.28 5.52
C PHE A 124 -1.99 24.70 6.66
N GLN A 125 -1.83 23.43 6.96
CA GLN A 125 -2.54 22.79 8.06
C GLN A 125 -2.17 23.42 9.41
N ASN A 126 -0.89 23.69 9.65
CA ASN A 126 -0.41 24.39 10.84
C ASN A 126 -0.96 25.83 10.94
N ILE A 127 -0.93 26.57 9.84
CA ILE A 127 -1.47 27.94 9.81
C ILE A 127 -2.97 27.94 10.09
N LEU A 128 -3.75 27.10 9.43
CA LEU A 128 -5.19 27.01 9.62
C LEU A 128 -5.55 26.61 11.05
N TYR A 129 -4.83 25.66 11.62
CA TYR A 129 -5.05 25.22 13.00
C TYR A 129 -4.76 26.36 13.99
N ASN A 130 -3.62 27.00 13.90
CA ASN A 130 -3.25 28.11 14.77
C ASN A 130 -4.17 29.32 14.59
N HIS A 131 -4.56 29.61 13.35
CA HIS A 131 -5.48 30.72 13.06
C HIS A 131 -6.91 30.45 13.57
N ALA A 132 -7.40 29.23 13.44
CA ALA A 132 -8.68 28.82 13.98
C ALA A 132 -8.71 28.93 15.52
N LEU A 133 -7.66 28.49 16.21
CA LEU A 133 -7.51 28.66 17.64
C LEU A 133 -7.46 30.14 18.06
N SER A 134 -6.75 30.96 17.31
CA SER A 134 -6.68 32.40 17.52
C SER A 134 -8.05 33.08 17.39
N LEU A 135 -8.84 32.70 16.38
CA LEU A 135 -10.20 33.20 16.17
C LEU A 135 -11.15 32.76 17.29
N ILE A 136 -11.07 31.53 17.75
CA ILE A 136 -11.85 31.01 18.87
C ILE A 136 -11.50 31.77 20.13
N HIS A 137 -10.22 32.04 20.37
CA HIS A 137 -9.76 32.79 21.55
C HIS A 137 -10.18 34.25 21.54
N ILE A 138 -10.26 34.89 20.39
CA ILE A 138 -10.74 36.28 20.21
C ILE A 138 -12.26 36.37 20.38
N SER A 139 -13.01 35.34 20.05
CA SER A 139 -14.49 35.36 20.13
C SER A 139 -15.03 35.07 21.53
N GLU A 140 -14.28 34.44 22.42
CA GLU A 140 -14.70 34.14 23.79
C GLU A 140 -14.97 35.39 24.69
N PRO A 141 -14.17 36.46 24.62
CA PRO A 141 -14.38 37.60 25.51
C PRO A 141 -15.63 38.43 25.24
N THR A 142 -16.29 38.23 24.14
CA THR A 142 -17.49 38.99 23.73
C THR A 142 -18.80 38.40 24.22
N ARG A 143 -18.78 37.26 24.88
CA ARG A 143 -19.93 36.69 25.59
C ARG A 143 -20.06 37.33 26.97
N ARG A 144 -20.88 38.31 27.07
CA ARG A 144 -21.37 38.84 28.34
C ARG A 144 -22.81 38.40 28.59
#